data_2ac9f46074b4d5d04c53436eb77912b7
#
_entry.id   2ac9f46074b4d5d04c53436eb77912b7
#
_cell.length_a   1.000
_cell.length_b   1.000
_cell.length_c   1.000
_cell.angle_alpha   90.00
_cell.angle_beta   90.00
_cell.angle_gamma   90.00
#
_symmetry.space_group_name_H-M   'P 1'
#
loop_
_entity.id
_entity.type
_entity.pdbx_description
1 polymer ?
#
loop_
_entity_poly.entity_id
_entity_poly.type
_entity_poly.pdbx_seq_one_letter_code
_entity_poly.pdbx_strand_id
1 'polypeptide(L)'
;MRFFGLGASVMEKMGVSTSQLPGGEIFGALEKGAIDASEFSQPAIDQRLGLHKIAKYNYFPGWHQQSTVFELLVNKDAWADMSPSNQAILENTCKASMTNSIAEGEAMQFDVMANAKKNGVEIRYWSDEMLAAFKSKWDEVVVEKSQDAFFNKVHR
;
A
#
# COMPACT_ATOMS: atom_id res chain seq x y z
N MET A 1 3.64 -10.99 -10.89
CA MET A 1 3.85 -10.13 -9.70
C MET A 1 2.50 -9.73 -9.12
N ARG A 2 2.32 -9.70 -7.79
CA ARG A 2 1.13 -9.09 -7.17
C ARG A 2 1.32 -7.57 -7.07
N PHE A 3 0.36 -6.82 -7.61
CA PHE A 3 0.34 -5.36 -7.53
C PHE A 3 -1.10 -4.86 -7.49
N PHE A 4 -1.35 -3.71 -6.84
CA PHE A 4 -2.70 -3.18 -6.64
C PHE A 4 -2.88 -1.82 -7.31
N GLY A 5 -4.14 -1.54 -7.73
CA GLY A 5 -4.57 -0.24 -8.21
C GLY A 5 -3.83 0.27 -9.46
N LEU A 6 -3.64 1.57 -9.53
CA LEU A 6 -2.99 2.22 -10.68
C LEU A 6 -1.51 1.82 -10.84
N GLY A 7 -0.86 1.44 -9.75
CA GLY A 7 0.50 0.91 -9.80
C GLY A 7 0.60 -0.39 -10.63
N ALA A 8 -0.43 -1.24 -10.60
CA ALA A 8 -0.50 -2.41 -11.47
C ALA A 8 -0.47 -2.01 -12.95
N SER A 9 -1.26 -1.00 -13.33
CA SER A 9 -1.28 -0.50 -14.72
C SER A 9 0.09 0.04 -15.17
N VAL A 10 0.85 0.67 -14.27
CA VAL A 10 2.23 1.11 -14.56
C VAL A 10 3.14 -0.09 -14.81
N MET A 11 3.08 -1.11 -13.94
CA MET A 11 3.89 -2.31 -14.10
C MET A 11 3.54 -3.08 -15.38
N GLU A 12 2.27 -3.15 -15.76
CA GLU A 12 1.82 -3.74 -17.03
C GLU A 12 2.40 -3.00 -18.24
N LYS A 13 2.43 -1.67 -18.20
CA LYS A 13 3.09 -0.85 -19.25
C LYS A 13 4.61 -1.06 -19.32
N MET A 14 5.19 -1.55 -18.26
CA MET A 14 6.60 -1.97 -18.22
C MET A 14 6.81 -3.43 -18.65
N GLY A 15 5.76 -4.13 -19.07
CA GLY A 15 5.81 -5.52 -19.52
C GLY A 15 5.74 -6.56 -18.38
N VAL A 16 5.39 -6.15 -17.17
CA VAL A 16 5.24 -7.06 -16.02
C VAL A 16 3.82 -7.60 -15.98
N SER A 17 3.67 -8.93 -15.93
CA SER A 17 2.37 -9.56 -15.66
C SER A 17 1.96 -9.32 -14.21
N THR A 18 0.79 -8.73 -14.00
CA THR A 18 0.26 -8.42 -12.67
C THR A 18 -0.94 -9.29 -12.31
N SER A 19 -1.18 -9.44 -11.03
CA SER A 19 -2.37 -10.06 -10.47
C SER A 19 -2.77 -9.38 -9.17
N GLN A 20 -4.04 -9.36 -8.88
CA GLN A 20 -4.56 -8.90 -7.58
C GLN A 20 -4.81 -10.10 -6.68
N LEU A 21 -4.22 -10.07 -5.49
CA LEU A 21 -4.45 -11.07 -4.44
C LEU A 21 -4.71 -10.34 -3.11
N PRO A 22 -5.65 -10.81 -2.30
CA PRO A 22 -5.81 -10.36 -0.92
C PRO A 22 -4.51 -10.52 -0.13
N GLY A 23 -4.25 -9.60 0.83
CA GLY A 23 -3.01 -9.60 1.62
C GLY A 23 -2.71 -10.95 2.29
N GLY A 24 -3.73 -11.63 2.81
CA GLY A 24 -3.58 -12.94 3.45
C GLY A 24 -3.17 -14.09 2.51
N GLU A 25 -3.29 -13.91 1.19
CA GLU A 25 -2.93 -14.92 0.20
C GLU A 25 -1.51 -14.73 -0.36
N ILE A 26 -0.90 -13.58 -0.13
CA ILE A 26 0.41 -13.21 -0.72
C ILE A 26 1.50 -14.18 -0.28
N PHE A 27 1.58 -14.50 1.02
CA PHE A 27 2.59 -15.39 1.54
C PHE A 27 2.54 -16.76 0.82
N GLY A 28 1.37 -17.38 0.78
CA GLY A 28 1.21 -18.68 0.13
C GLY A 28 1.44 -18.65 -1.38
N ALA A 29 1.12 -17.54 -2.05
CA ALA A 29 1.37 -17.38 -3.47
C ALA A 29 2.88 -17.25 -3.79
N LEU A 30 3.62 -16.49 -2.99
CA LEU A 30 5.09 -16.41 -3.08
C LEU A 30 5.75 -17.75 -2.73
N GLU A 31 5.32 -18.40 -1.66
CA GLU A 31 5.86 -19.69 -1.20
C GLU A 31 5.74 -20.78 -2.26
N LYS A 32 4.60 -20.82 -2.97
CA LYS A 32 4.34 -21.78 -4.05
C LYS A 32 4.92 -21.38 -5.41
N GLY A 33 5.54 -20.20 -5.51
CA GLY A 33 6.03 -19.67 -6.78
C GLY A 33 4.93 -19.29 -7.78
N ALA A 34 3.68 -19.10 -7.32
CA ALA A 34 2.60 -18.61 -8.18
C ALA A 34 2.80 -17.14 -8.57
N ILE A 35 3.53 -16.39 -7.75
CA ILE A 35 4.01 -15.05 -8.04
C ILE A 35 5.49 -14.94 -7.62
N ASP A 36 6.28 -14.14 -8.34
CA ASP A 36 7.71 -13.94 -8.09
C ASP A 36 7.99 -12.74 -7.17
N ALA A 37 7.06 -11.81 -7.09
CA ALA A 37 7.18 -10.58 -6.31
C ALA A 37 5.81 -10.04 -5.90
N SER A 38 5.80 -9.24 -4.85
CA SER A 38 4.59 -8.53 -4.38
C SER A 38 4.92 -7.12 -3.95
N GLU A 39 4.02 -6.22 -4.20
CA GLU A 39 3.84 -4.97 -3.47
C GLU A 39 2.72 -5.18 -2.46
N PHE A 40 2.82 -4.57 -1.26
CA PHE A 40 1.70 -4.62 -0.35
C PHE A 40 1.60 -3.39 0.55
N SER A 41 2.56 -3.20 1.50
CA SER A 41 2.43 -2.14 2.48
C SER A 41 3.80 -1.63 2.94
N GLN A 42 3.89 -1.22 4.20
CA GLN A 42 5.12 -0.79 4.83
C GLN A 42 5.84 -1.98 5.49
N PRO A 43 7.17 -1.91 5.71
CA PRO A 43 7.98 -3.02 6.21
C PRO A 43 7.43 -3.69 7.48
N ALA A 44 6.89 -2.93 8.44
CA ALA A 44 6.35 -3.50 9.67
C ALA A 44 5.08 -4.34 9.42
N ILE A 45 4.24 -3.95 8.48
CA ILE A 45 3.04 -4.70 8.11
C ILE A 45 3.45 -5.95 7.31
N ASP A 46 4.33 -5.80 6.36
CA ASP A 46 4.85 -6.90 5.53
C ASP A 46 5.54 -7.97 6.39
N GLN A 47 6.25 -7.54 7.43
CA GLN A 47 6.84 -8.45 8.40
C GLN A 47 5.79 -9.25 9.20
N ARG A 48 4.66 -8.62 9.58
CA ARG A 48 3.53 -9.30 10.25
C ARG A 48 2.87 -10.34 9.37
N LEU A 49 2.84 -10.13 8.06
CA LEU A 49 2.40 -11.14 7.08
C LEU A 49 3.44 -12.24 6.84
N GLY A 50 4.61 -12.14 7.45
CA GLY A 50 5.68 -13.12 7.31
C GLY A 50 6.48 -13.00 6.02
N LEU A 51 6.29 -11.96 5.20
CA LEU A 51 6.91 -11.84 3.87
C LEU A 51 8.45 -11.86 3.95
N HIS A 52 9.05 -11.36 5.04
CA HIS A 52 10.48 -11.42 5.30
C HIS A 52 11.06 -12.84 5.34
N LYS A 53 10.23 -13.87 5.53
CA LYS A 53 10.68 -15.28 5.58
C LYS A 53 10.90 -15.87 4.19
N ILE A 54 10.24 -15.31 3.16
CA ILE A 54 10.25 -15.82 1.79
C ILE A 54 10.80 -14.83 0.78
N ALA A 55 10.65 -13.52 1.00
CA ALA A 55 11.18 -12.45 0.15
C ALA A 55 12.52 -11.95 0.69
N LYS A 56 13.61 -12.24 -0.02
CA LYS A 56 14.96 -11.85 0.38
C LYS A 56 15.29 -10.39 0.13
N TYR A 57 14.59 -9.75 -0.80
CA TYR A 57 14.88 -8.40 -1.24
C TYR A 57 13.66 -7.50 -1.00
N ASN A 58 13.93 -6.32 -0.44
CA ASN A 58 12.91 -5.28 -0.29
C ASN A 58 13.43 -3.98 -0.91
N TYR A 59 12.68 -3.44 -1.90
CA TYR A 59 13.08 -2.30 -2.71
C TYR A 59 12.42 -1.01 -2.26
N PHE A 60 13.21 0.05 -2.18
CA PHE A 60 12.81 1.40 -1.78
C PHE A 60 13.22 2.46 -2.83
N PRO A 61 12.62 3.64 -2.79
CA PRO A 61 11.39 4.00 -2.04
C PRO A 61 10.15 3.36 -2.65
N GLY A 62 9.02 3.35 -1.90
CA GLY A 62 7.70 3.21 -2.50
C GLY A 62 7.45 4.37 -3.45
N TRP A 63 6.99 4.10 -4.67
CA TRP A 63 6.95 5.11 -5.73
C TRP A 63 5.53 5.49 -6.18
N HIS A 64 4.51 4.69 -5.87
CA HIS A 64 3.17 4.86 -6.45
C HIS A 64 2.08 5.24 -5.45
N GLN A 65 2.14 4.78 -4.22
CA GLN A 65 1.14 5.05 -3.18
C GLN A 65 1.84 5.40 -1.87
N GLN A 66 1.81 6.67 -1.51
CA GLN A 66 2.58 7.18 -0.38
C GLN A 66 1.78 7.22 0.92
N SER A 67 0.46 7.10 0.82
CA SER A 67 -0.44 7.07 1.97
C SER A 67 -1.69 6.25 1.67
N THR A 68 -2.30 5.72 2.71
CA THR A 68 -3.60 5.06 2.66
C THR A 68 -4.51 5.67 3.71
N VAL A 69 -5.72 6.01 3.32
CA VAL A 69 -6.78 6.46 4.23
C VAL A 69 -7.73 5.30 4.46
N PHE A 70 -7.90 4.93 5.73
CA PHE A 70 -8.92 3.97 6.13
C PHE A 70 -10.14 4.72 6.64
N GLU A 71 -11.31 4.28 6.21
CA GLU A 71 -12.58 4.90 6.53
C GLU A 71 -13.45 3.97 7.36
N LEU A 72 -14.11 4.51 8.39
CA LEU A 72 -15.20 3.83 9.08
C LEU A 72 -16.51 4.17 8.36
N LEU A 73 -17.08 3.19 7.66
CA LEU A 73 -18.37 3.34 6.99
C LEU A 73 -19.47 2.89 7.93
N VAL A 74 -20.44 3.78 8.16
CA VAL A 74 -21.62 3.51 9.00
C VAL A 74 -22.87 3.60 8.13
N ASN A 75 -23.78 2.65 8.27
CA ASN A 75 -25.08 2.71 7.63
C ASN A 75 -25.84 3.96 8.12
N LYS A 76 -26.52 4.67 7.21
CA LYS A 76 -27.19 5.94 7.52
C LYS A 76 -28.28 5.81 8.57
N ASP A 77 -29.06 4.73 8.53
CA ASP A 77 -30.14 4.51 9.49
C ASP A 77 -29.55 4.18 10.86
N ALA A 78 -28.54 3.29 10.91
CA ALA A 78 -27.82 2.99 12.13
C ALA A 78 -27.15 4.25 12.74
N TRP A 79 -26.62 5.14 11.91
CA TRP A 79 -26.08 6.43 12.36
C TRP A 79 -27.16 7.33 12.96
N ALA A 80 -28.32 7.42 12.31
CA ALA A 80 -29.45 8.24 12.78
C ALA A 80 -30.05 7.73 14.10
N ASP A 81 -30.02 6.40 14.33
CA ASP A 81 -30.49 5.77 15.57
C ASP A 81 -29.53 5.96 16.76
N MET A 82 -28.28 6.38 16.49
CA MET A 82 -27.31 6.64 17.55
C MET A 82 -27.61 7.94 18.28
N SER A 83 -27.38 7.94 19.60
CA SER A 83 -27.40 9.19 20.38
C SER A 83 -26.31 10.16 19.90
N PRO A 84 -26.50 11.47 19.99
CA PRO A 84 -25.48 12.47 19.66
C PRO A 84 -24.15 12.24 20.39
N SER A 85 -24.20 11.73 21.61
CA SER A 85 -23.01 11.39 22.39
C SER A 85 -22.23 10.25 21.74
N ASN A 86 -22.89 9.18 21.29
CA ASN A 86 -22.24 8.06 20.63
C ASN A 86 -21.66 8.46 19.25
N GLN A 87 -22.37 9.29 18.49
CA GLN A 87 -21.86 9.85 17.26
C GLN A 87 -20.56 10.65 17.49
N ALA A 88 -20.58 11.54 18.50
CA ALA A 88 -19.41 12.33 18.87
C ALA A 88 -18.22 11.47 19.35
N ILE A 89 -18.48 10.38 20.08
CA ILE A 89 -17.43 9.41 20.47
C ILE A 89 -16.79 8.78 19.25
N LEU A 90 -17.57 8.28 18.29
CA LEU A 90 -17.04 7.67 17.07
C LEU A 90 -16.20 8.66 16.25
N GLU A 91 -16.74 9.87 16.01
CA GLU A 91 -16.01 10.89 15.27
C GLU A 91 -14.69 11.28 15.92
N ASN A 92 -14.68 11.51 17.23
CA ASN A 92 -13.48 11.89 17.95
C ASN A 92 -12.47 10.74 18.04
N THR A 93 -12.95 9.49 18.17
CA THR A 93 -12.08 8.32 18.16
C THR A 93 -11.42 8.15 16.79
N CYS A 94 -12.15 8.32 15.69
CA CYS A 94 -11.57 8.27 14.35
C CYS A 94 -10.49 9.36 14.15
N LYS A 95 -10.76 10.59 14.59
CA LYS A 95 -9.79 11.69 14.53
C LYS A 95 -8.54 11.40 15.38
N ALA A 96 -8.70 10.88 16.59
CA ALA A 96 -7.58 10.50 17.45
C ALA A 96 -6.78 9.33 16.86
N SER A 97 -7.44 8.34 16.25
CA SER A 97 -6.81 7.20 15.60
C SER A 97 -5.89 7.61 14.45
N MET A 98 -6.21 8.65 13.71
CA MET A 98 -5.34 9.15 12.64
C MET A 98 -3.95 9.54 13.18
N THR A 99 -3.92 10.36 14.22
CA THR A 99 -2.65 10.81 14.83
C THR A 99 -1.85 9.64 15.41
N ASN A 100 -2.52 8.75 16.13
CA ASN A 100 -1.88 7.57 16.70
C ASN A 100 -1.34 6.64 15.62
N SER A 101 -2.11 6.38 14.56
CA SER A 101 -1.68 5.51 13.45
C SER A 101 -0.46 6.04 12.72
N ILE A 102 -0.36 7.35 12.53
CA ILE A 102 0.82 7.98 11.93
C ILE A 102 2.02 7.81 12.87
N ALA A 103 1.88 8.16 14.14
CA ALA A 103 2.98 8.12 15.10
C ALA A 103 3.51 6.69 15.32
N GLU A 104 2.62 5.73 15.59
CA GLU A 104 2.99 4.33 15.79
C GLU A 104 3.47 3.67 14.49
N GLY A 105 2.80 3.98 13.37
CA GLY A 105 3.16 3.47 12.05
C GLY A 105 4.58 3.82 11.68
N GLU A 106 4.98 5.08 11.81
CA GLU A 106 6.35 5.52 11.56
C GLU A 106 7.35 4.90 12.54
N ALA A 107 7.04 4.93 13.84
CA ALA A 107 7.95 4.41 14.86
C ALA A 107 8.28 2.92 14.64
N MET A 108 7.31 2.10 14.26
CA MET A 108 7.51 0.68 14.01
C MET A 108 8.47 0.38 12.83
N GLN A 109 8.59 1.29 11.85
CA GLN A 109 9.45 1.04 10.70
C GLN A 109 10.93 1.03 11.07
N PHE A 110 11.35 1.87 12.01
CA PHE A 110 12.76 1.98 12.40
C PHE A 110 13.34 0.65 12.89
N ASP A 111 12.65 -0.03 13.77
CA ASP A 111 13.11 -1.32 14.31
C ASP A 111 13.12 -2.41 13.24
N VAL A 112 12.11 -2.46 12.40
CA VAL A 112 12.03 -3.45 11.33
C VAL A 112 13.13 -3.23 10.29
N MET A 113 13.37 -1.99 9.90
CA MET A 113 14.44 -1.64 8.96
C MET A 113 15.82 -1.92 9.54
N ALA A 114 16.07 -1.54 10.78
CA ALA A 114 17.35 -1.80 11.46
C ALA A 114 17.66 -3.31 11.59
N ASN A 115 16.64 -4.14 11.75
CA ASN A 115 16.78 -5.58 11.89
C ASN A 115 16.60 -6.35 10.57
N ALA A 116 16.36 -5.70 9.44
CA ALA A 116 16.10 -6.35 8.17
C ALA A 116 17.16 -7.37 7.80
N LYS A 117 18.45 -7.01 7.84
CA LYS A 117 19.58 -7.90 7.54
C LYS A 117 19.63 -9.10 8.48
N LYS A 118 19.36 -8.91 9.77
CA LYS A 118 19.32 -9.99 10.77
C LYS A 118 18.18 -10.97 10.47
N ASN A 119 17.09 -10.47 9.90
CA ASN A 119 15.94 -11.26 9.49
C ASN A 119 16.07 -11.84 8.06
N GLY A 120 17.26 -11.75 7.45
CA GLY A 120 17.54 -12.31 6.13
C GLY A 120 17.04 -11.47 4.95
N VAL A 121 16.64 -10.22 5.20
CA VAL A 121 16.16 -9.29 4.15
C VAL A 121 17.27 -8.31 3.79
N GLU A 122 17.55 -8.22 2.51
CA GLU A 122 18.44 -7.21 1.92
C GLU A 122 17.60 -6.03 1.41
N ILE A 123 17.87 -4.86 1.97
CA ILE A 123 17.23 -3.62 1.52
C ILE A 123 17.98 -3.11 0.30
N ARG A 124 17.25 -2.83 -0.76
CA ARG A 124 17.75 -2.29 -2.02
C ARG A 124 17.02 -1.02 -2.40
N TYR A 125 17.66 -0.22 -3.23
CA TYR A 125 17.07 1.02 -3.73
C TYR A 125 16.94 0.94 -5.26
N TRP A 126 15.83 1.48 -5.77
CA TRP A 126 15.66 1.66 -7.20
C TRP A 126 16.72 2.63 -7.73
N SER A 127 17.23 2.37 -8.92
CA SER A 127 18.07 3.34 -9.61
C SER A 127 17.24 4.53 -10.08
N ASP A 128 17.88 5.68 -10.28
CA ASP A 128 17.23 6.88 -10.82
C ASP A 128 16.60 6.59 -12.20
N GLU A 129 17.24 5.75 -13.02
CA GLU A 129 16.71 5.29 -14.30
C GLU A 129 15.39 4.54 -14.13
N MET A 130 15.30 3.61 -13.16
CA MET A 130 14.08 2.88 -12.87
C MET A 130 12.97 3.80 -12.35
N LEU A 131 13.30 4.72 -11.46
CA LEU A 131 12.33 5.69 -10.94
C LEU A 131 11.81 6.61 -12.06
N ALA A 132 12.67 7.04 -12.97
CA ALA A 132 12.28 7.81 -14.14
C ALA A 132 11.37 6.99 -15.08
N ALA A 133 11.66 5.71 -15.28
CA ALA A 133 10.82 4.81 -16.07
C ALA A 133 9.43 4.62 -15.44
N PHE A 134 9.35 4.40 -14.12
CA PHE A 134 8.07 4.32 -13.40
C PHE A 134 7.27 5.61 -13.56
N LYS A 135 7.92 6.77 -13.40
CA LYS A 135 7.26 8.07 -13.59
C LYS A 135 6.74 8.24 -15.01
N SER A 136 7.52 7.92 -16.01
CA SER A 136 7.09 8.01 -17.42
C SER A 136 5.85 7.15 -17.68
N LYS A 137 5.82 5.92 -17.19
CA LYS A 137 4.66 5.04 -17.34
C LYS A 137 3.46 5.47 -16.49
N TRP A 138 3.71 6.07 -15.35
CA TRP A 138 2.67 6.72 -14.56
C TRP A 138 1.99 7.85 -15.32
N ASP A 139 2.76 8.72 -15.97
CA ASP A 139 2.24 9.83 -16.77
C ASP A 139 1.34 9.31 -17.93
N GLU A 140 1.71 8.20 -18.56
CA GLU A 140 0.86 7.52 -19.56
C GLU A 140 -0.47 7.00 -18.95
N VAL A 141 -0.41 6.36 -17.78
CA VAL A 141 -1.60 5.87 -17.07
C VAL A 141 -2.53 7.01 -16.68
N VAL A 142 -1.98 8.13 -16.21
CA VAL A 142 -2.76 9.34 -15.88
C VAL A 142 -3.50 9.86 -17.10
N VAL A 143 -2.84 9.96 -18.26
CA VAL A 143 -3.48 10.41 -19.51
C VAL A 143 -4.65 9.49 -19.88
N GLU A 144 -4.48 8.18 -19.80
CA GLU A 144 -5.55 7.22 -20.09
C GLU A 144 -6.73 7.34 -19.12
N LYS A 145 -6.44 7.43 -17.82
CA LYS A 145 -7.47 7.54 -16.77
C LYS A 145 -8.16 8.90 -16.76
N SER A 146 -7.53 9.93 -17.31
CA SER A 146 -8.10 11.27 -17.43
C SER A 146 -9.30 11.36 -18.39
N GLN A 147 -9.63 10.29 -19.09
CA GLN A 147 -10.90 10.18 -19.81
C GLN A 147 -12.09 10.03 -18.85
N ASP A 148 -11.88 9.59 -17.63
CA ASP A 148 -12.89 9.54 -16.57
C ASP A 148 -13.04 10.92 -15.90
N ALA A 149 -14.25 11.45 -15.88
CA ALA A 149 -14.54 12.80 -15.35
C ALA A 149 -14.28 12.88 -13.82
N PHE A 150 -14.52 11.79 -13.09
CA PHE A 150 -14.29 11.75 -11.65
C PHE A 150 -12.79 11.71 -11.35
N PHE A 151 -12.04 10.86 -12.05
CA PHE A 151 -10.59 10.81 -11.94
C PHE A 151 -9.97 12.18 -12.19
N ASN A 152 -10.37 12.87 -13.27
CA ASN A 152 -9.89 14.21 -13.60
C ASN A 152 -10.17 15.24 -12.50
N LYS A 153 -11.29 15.10 -11.78
CA LYS A 153 -11.64 16.00 -10.68
C LYS A 153 -10.75 15.81 -9.46
N VAL A 154 -10.31 14.59 -9.20
CA VAL A 154 -9.54 14.22 -8.00
C VAL A 154 -8.04 14.39 -8.24
N HIS A 155 -7.56 14.15 -9.46
CA HIS A 155 -6.13 14.18 -9.79
C HIS A 155 -5.54 15.60 -9.94
N ARG A 156 -6.36 16.63 -9.93
CA ARG A 156 -5.89 18.04 -9.97
C ARG A 156 -5.36 18.41 -8.60
#